data_f43345b94d7ab3a26806c6be9c349499
#
_entry.id   f43345b94d7ab3a26806c6be9c349499
#
_cell.length_a   1.000
_cell.length_b   1.000
_cell.length_c   1.000
_cell.angle_alpha   90.00
_cell.angle_beta   90.00
_cell.angle_gamma   90.00
#
_symmetry.space_group_name_H-M   'P 1'
#
loop_
_entity.id
_entity.type
_entity.pdbx_description
1 polymer ?
#
loop_
_entity_poly.entity_id
_entity_poly.type
_entity_poly.pdbx_seq_one_letter_code
_entity_poly.pdbx_strand_id
1 'polypeptide(L)'
;MTKIINLFGGPGIGKSSIASGLTYKLKKKHINCDNPYEFPKVLAWDENHSAIKDQLYVLANQHRGIVKSFGKVDFIILDSPIILSLVYKSLYKGTEYPATLYGEYFDKMVLDIHNQYDNLNILLKRTEGGYNEKERYQSLDESKILDNEIENTLIKNNISYITIEVGDNTVNDIVKLLV
;
A
#
# COMPACT_ATOMS: atom_id res chain seq x y z
N MET A 1 -17.87 1.06 12.15
CA MET A 1 -16.54 1.76 12.20
C MET A 1 -15.82 1.39 10.92
N THR A 2 -15.19 2.35 10.22
CA THR A 2 -14.49 2.07 8.95
C THR A 2 -13.22 1.25 9.21
N LYS A 3 -13.05 0.13 8.51
CA LYS A 3 -11.84 -0.69 8.54
C LYS A 3 -10.99 -0.40 7.30
N ILE A 4 -9.67 -0.32 7.48
CA ILE A 4 -8.72 -0.12 6.37
C ILE A 4 -8.11 -1.45 5.98
N ILE A 5 -8.21 -1.80 4.70
CA ILE A 5 -7.60 -2.99 4.11
C ILE A 5 -6.33 -2.54 3.39
N ASN A 6 -5.19 -2.89 3.95
CA ASN A 6 -3.87 -2.57 3.42
C ASN A 6 -3.33 -3.74 2.60
N LEU A 7 -3.12 -3.55 1.30
CA LEU A 7 -2.50 -4.54 0.41
C LEU A 7 -1.01 -4.26 0.29
N PHE A 8 -0.19 -5.07 0.94
CA PHE A 8 1.26 -4.99 0.89
C PHE A 8 1.83 -5.94 -0.17
N GLY A 9 2.91 -5.53 -0.79
CA GLY A 9 3.67 -6.28 -1.78
C GLY A 9 4.35 -5.34 -2.76
N GLY A 10 5.41 -5.77 -3.38
CA GLY A 10 6.20 -4.99 -4.32
C GLY A 10 5.45 -4.66 -5.62
N PRO A 11 6.08 -3.89 -6.48
CA PRO A 11 5.53 -3.56 -7.80
C PRO A 11 5.21 -4.83 -8.61
N GLY A 12 4.12 -4.77 -9.38
CA GLY A 12 3.75 -5.88 -10.28
C GLY A 12 3.09 -7.10 -9.65
N ILE A 13 2.88 -7.13 -8.32
CA ILE A 13 2.20 -8.26 -7.65
C ILE A 13 0.67 -8.29 -7.82
N GLY A 14 0.08 -7.26 -8.44
CA GLY A 14 -1.36 -7.21 -8.70
C GLY A 14 -2.20 -6.45 -7.68
N LYS A 15 -1.61 -5.65 -6.79
CA LYS A 15 -2.33 -4.88 -5.75
C LYS A 15 -3.52 -4.09 -6.29
N SER A 16 -3.32 -3.29 -7.35
CA SER A 16 -4.39 -2.45 -7.92
C SER A 16 -5.50 -3.27 -8.56
N SER A 17 -5.16 -4.42 -9.19
CA SER A 17 -6.16 -5.35 -9.73
C SER A 17 -6.97 -6.00 -8.62
N ILE A 18 -6.31 -6.43 -7.53
CA ILE A 18 -6.95 -7.00 -6.35
C ILE A 18 -7.84 -5.95 -5.68
N ALA A 19 -7.36 -4.71 -5.48
CA ALA A 19 -8.15 -3.62 -4.89
C ALA A 19 -9.41 -3.33 -5.71
N SER A 20 -9.30 -3.29 -7.04
CA SER A 20 -10.43 -3.10 -7.95
C SER A 20 -11.43 -4.26 -7.84
N GLY A 21 -10.94 -5.51 -7.82
CA GLY A 21 -11.75 -6.71 -7.65
C GLY A 21 -12.49 -6.75 -6.32
N LEU A 22 -11.81 -6.36 -5.22
CA LEU A 22 -12.42 -6.23 -3.89
C LEU A 22 -13.52 -5.18 -3.90
N THR A 23 -13.24 -4.00 -4.44
CA THR A 23 -14.22 -2.91 -4.56
C THR A 23 -15.47 -3.37 -5.31
N TYR A 24 -15.30 -4.03 -6.45
CA TYR A 24 -16.41 -4.57 -7.22
C TYR A 24 -17.24 -5.59 -6.41
N LYS A 25 -16.58 -6.58 -5.77
CA LYS A 25 -17.27 -7.64 -5.04
C LYS A 25 -17.98 -7.15 -3.79
N LEU A 26 -17.38 -6.24 -3.04
CA LEU A 26 -18.00 -5.66 -1.86
C LEU A 26 -19.23 -4.83 -2.25
N LYS A 27 -19.11 -3.96 -3.25
CA LYS A 27 -20.26 -3.18 -3.75
C LYS A 27 -21.39 -4.05 -4.28
N LYS A 28 -21.07 -5.16 -4.96
CA LYS A 28 -22.08 -6.13 -5.40
C LYS A 28 -22.83 -6.81 -4.23
N LYS A 29 -22.19 -6.88 -3.05
CA LYS A 29 -22.81 -7.36 -1.81
C LYS A 29 -23.50 -6.25 -1.00
N HIS A 30 -23.66 -5.04 -1.58
CA HIS A 30 -24.21 -3.84 -0.93
C HIS A 30 -23.38 -3.34 0.27
N ILE A 31 -22.09 -3.66 0.31
CA ILE A 31 -21.15 -3.19 1.33
C ILE A 31 -20.50 -1.92 0.78
N ASN A 32 -20.56 -0.85 1.57
CA ASN A 32 -20.01 0.43 1.16
C ASN A 32 -18.49 0.45 1.32
N CYS A 33 -17.77 0.71 0.25
CA CYS A 33 -16.31 0.77 0.26
C CYS A 33 -15.76 1.81 -0.69
N ASP A 34 -14.55 2.29 -0.39
CA ASP A 34 -13.80 3.21 -1.22
C ASP A 34 -12.39 2.66 -1.47
N ASN A 35 -11.83 2.98 -2.64
CA ASN A 35 -10.44 2.73 -2.98
C ASN A 35 -9.84 4.08 -3.41
N PRO A 36 -9.25 4.83 -2.46
CA PRO A 36 -8.64 6.11 -2.77
C PRO A 36 -7.54 5.95 -3.84
N TYR A 37 -7.46 6.95 -4.70
CA TYR A 37 -6.49 6.93 -5.78
C TYR A 37 -5.05 6.85 -5.27
N GLU A 38 -4.23 5.99 -5.89
CA GLU A 38 -2.81 5.81 -5.57
C GLU A 38 -2.00 7.04 -5.99
N PHE A 39 -1.73 7.94 -5.05
CA PHE A 39 -1.06 9.21 -5.32
C PHE A 39 0.34 9.04 -5.93
N PRO A 40 1.22 8.12 -5.49
CA PRO A 40 2.51 7.88 -6.13
C PRO A 40 2.41 7.53 -7.61
N LYS A 41 1.34 6.88 -8.03
CA LYS A 41 1.10 6.52 -9.43
C LYS A 41 0.84 7.76 -10.31
N VAL A 42 0.13 8.76 -9.77
CA VAL A 42 -0.04 10.05 -10.46
C VAL A 42 1.31 10.68 -10.71
N LEU A 43 2.13 10.79 -9.66
CA LEU A 43 3.45 11.39 -9.75
C LEU A 43 4.36 10.67 -10.76
N ALA A 44 4.25 9.33 -10.81
CA ALA A 44 4.98 8.53 -11.78
C ALA A 44 4.53 8.80 -13.22
N TRP A 45 3.23 8.91 -13.47
CA TRP A 45 2.68 9.23 -14.80
C TRP A 45 3.00 10.66 -15.24
N ASP A 46 3.04 11.60 -14.30
CA ASP A 46 3.43 12.99 -14.55
C ASP A 46 4.97 13.16 -14.66
N GLU A 47 5.74 12.04 -14.60
CA GLU A 47 7.21 12.02 -14.60
C GLU A 47 7.82 12.92 -13.52
N ASN A 48 7.08 13.18 -12.44
CA ASN A 48 7.50 14.03 -11.34
C ASN A 48 8.36 13.27 -10.33
N HIS A 49 9.58 12.92 -10.76
CA HIS A 49 10.52 12.11 -9.98
C HIS A 49 10.97 12.78 -8.68
N SER A 50 10.99 14.11 -8.61
CA SER A 50 11.34 14.82 -7.38
C SER A 50 10.25 14.69 -6.32
N ALA A 51 8.98 14.86 -6.71
CA ALA A 51 7.85 14.75 -5.81
C ALA A 51 7.62 13.31 -5.32
N ILE A 52 7.86 12.29 -6.16
CA ILE A 52 7.73 10.88 -5.73
C ILE A 52 8.77 10.48 -4.68
N LYS A 53 9.94 11.12 -4.68
CA LYS A 53 10.98 10.92 -3.65
C LYS A 53 10.67 11.63 -2.34
N ASP A 54 9.86 12.68 -2.37
CA ASP A 54 9.41 13.37 -1.16
C ASP A 54 8.32 12.55 -0.44
N GLN A 55 8.77 11.63 0.42
CA GLN A 55 7.86 10.72 1.13
C GLN A 55 6.98 11.44 2.16
N LEU A 56 7.32 12.64 2.61
CA LEU A 56 6.44 13.46 3.44
C LEU A 56 5.25 13.99 2.62
N TYR A 57 5.50 14.46 1.41
CA TYR A 57 4.47 14.89 0.48
C TYR A 57 3.56 13.73 0.05
N VAL A 58 4.17 12.58 -0.27
CA VAL A 58 3.43 11.35 -0.60
C VAL A 58 2.53 10.93 0.55
N LEU A 59 3.07 10.82 1.77
CA LEU A 59 2.32 10.45 2.98
C LEU A 59 1.12 11.37 3.21
N ALA A 60 1.32 12.69 3.13
CA ALA A 60 0.25 13.67 3.36
C ALA A 60 -0.92 13.49 2.37
N ASN A 61 -0.62 13.23 1.10
CA ASN A 61 -1.65 13.02 0.07
C ASN A 61 -2.36 11.67 0.21
N GLN A 62 -1.63 10.59 0.53
CA GLN A 62 -2.22 9.28 0.80
C GLN A 62 -3.12 9.34 2.04
N HIS A 63 -2.66 9.94 3.13
CA HIS A 63 -3.47 10.12 4.34
C HIS A 63 -4.71 10.98 4.07
N ARG A 64 -4.58 12.03 3.25
CA ARG A 64 -5.75 12.83 2.82
C ARG A 64 -6.79 11.99 2.09
N GLY A 65 -6.38 11.01 1.28
CA GLY A 65 -7.28 10.04 0.65
C GLY A 65 -8.08 9.25 1.67
N ILE A 66 -7.43 8.73 2.71
CA ILE A 66 -8.10 8.01 3.82
C ILE A 66 -9.12 8.91 4.52
N VAL A 67 -8.70 10.10 4.95
CA VAL A 67 -9.55 11.03 5.72
C VAL A 67 -10.83 11.42 4.97
N LYS A 68 -10.79 11.49 3.63
CA LYS A 68 -11.98 11.83 2.82
C LYS A 68 -13.11 10.81 2.98
N SER A 69 -12.76 9.53 3.10
CA SER A 69 -13.72 8.41 3.10
C SER A 69 -13.96 7.84 4.50
N PHE A 70 -13.05 8.09 5.45
CA PHE A 70 -13.14 7.57 6.82
C PHE A 70 -14.44 8.03 7.52
N GLY A 71 -15.11 7.08 8.16
CA GLY A 71 -16.41 7.32 8.83
C GLY A 71 -17.61 7.35 7.87
N LYS A 72 -17.41 7.25 6.55
CA LYS A 72 -18.47 7.30 5.53
C LYS A 72 -18.69 5.96 4.82
N VAL A 73 -17.73 5.06 4.91
CA VAL A 73 -17.75 3.73 4.28
C VAL A 73 -17.40 2.65 5.30
N ASP A 74 -17.76 1.40 5.00
CA ASP A 74 -17.41 0.26 5.84
C ASP A 74 -15.94 -0.11 5.68
N PHE A 75 -15.43 -0.07 4.45
CA PHE A 75 -14.05 -0.41 4.13
C PHE A 75 -13.37 0.66 3.25
N ILE A 76 -12.10 0.93 3.56
CA ILE A 76 -11.17 1.66 2.68
C ILE A 76 -10.11 0.67 2.23
N ILE A 77 -9.93 0.50 0.93
CA ILE A 77 -8.97 -0.44 0.35
C ILE A 77 -7.77 0.37 -0.16
N LEU A 78 -6.58 0.08 0.37
CA LEU A 78 -5.36 0.77 -0.02
C LEU A 78 -4.43 -0.20 -0.78
N ASP A 79 -4.19 0.06 -2.04
CA ASP A 79 -3.19 -0.64 -2.85
C ASP A 79 -1.79 -0.02 -2.73
N SER A 80 -1.69 1.12 -2.05
CA SER A 80 -0.45 1.75 -1.63
C SER A 80 -0.58 2.22 -0.17
N PRO A 81 -0.47 1.29 0.81
CA PRO A 81 -0.56 1.61 2.23
C PRO A 81 0.48 2.63 2.69
N ILE A 82 0.11 3.50 3.64
CA ILE A 82 1.00 4.57 4.14
C ILE A 82 2.32 4.05 4.74
N ILE A 83 2.33 2.84 5.28
CA ILE A 83 3.55 2.17 5.79
C ILE A 83 4.62 2.02 4.70
N LEU A 84 4.23 1.94 3.43
CA LEU A 84 5.21 1.88 2.32
C LEU A 84 6.10 3.12 2.26
N SER A 85 5.67 4.25 2.81
CA SER A 85 6.52 5.44 2.93
C SER A 85 7.80 5.19 3.74
N LEU A 86 7.79 4.26 4.71
CA LEU A 86 8.99 3.85 5.45
C LEU A 86 9.97 3.08 4.54
N VAL A 87 9.44 2.20 3.69
CA VAL A 87 10.23 1.42 2.73
C VAL A 87 10.86 2.35 1.70
N TYR A 88 10.05 3.18 1.05
CA TYR A 88 10.54 4.09 0.01
C TYR A 88 11.47 5.17 0.56
N LYS A 89 11.25 5.68 1.79
CA LYS A 89 12.22 6.57 2.45
C LYS A 89 13.59 5.91 2.54
N SER A 90 13.66 4.61 2.87
CA SER A 90 14.93 3.90 2.99
C SER A 90 15.69 3.76 1.67
N LEU A 91 14.97 3.72 0.55
CA LEU A 91 15.58 3.67 -0.78
C LEU A 91 16.21 5.00 -1.21
N TYR A 92 15.74 6.12 -0.66
CA TYR A 92 16.21 7.47 -0.99
C TYR A 92 17.18 8.03 0.07
N LYS A 93 17.91 7.18 0.78
CA LYS A 93 18.94 7.57 1.75
C LYS A 93 19.95 8.52 1.13
N GLY A 94 20.34 9.55 1.89
CA GLY A 94 21.29 10.56 1.44
C GLY A 94 20.73 11.63 0.50
N THR A 95 19.41 11.66 0.30
CA THR A 95 18.72 12.76 -0.40
C THR A 95 18.42 13.90 0.57
N GLU A 96 18.19 15.11 0.02
CA GLU A 96 17.82 16.31 0.78
C GLU A 96 16.31 16.40 1.06
N TYR A 97 15.58 15.31 0.88
CA TYR A 97 14.12 15.31 1.04
C TYR A 97 13.68 15.29 2.51
N PRO A 98 12.57 15.98 2.86
CA PRO A 98 12.12 16.16 4.24
C PRO A 98 11.98 14.84 5.03
N ALA A 99 11.43 13.79 4.45
CA ALA A 99 11.27 12.50 5.11
C ALA A 99 12.62 11.90 5.57
N THR A 100 13.70 12.13 4.81
CA THR A 100 15.04 11.69 5.17
C THR A 100 15.66 12.59 6.24
N LEU A 101 15.45 13.90 6.15
CA LEU A 101 15.95 14.87 7.12
C LEU A 101 15.32 14.68 8.50
N TYR A 102 14.01 14.43 8.56
CA TYR A 102 13.29 14.24 9.83
C TYR A 102 13.49 12.85 10.45
N GLY A 103 14.07 11.88 9.70
CA GLY A 103 14.51 10.60 10.23
C GLY A 103 13.44 9.87 11.06
N GLU A 104 13.72 9.69 12.36
CA GLU A 104 12.85 8.98 13.30
C GLU A 104 11.50 9.67 13.55
N TYR A 105 11.43 10.99 13.46
CA TYR A 105 10.15 11.72 13.62
C TYR A 105 9.19 11.40 12.48
N PHE A 106 9.71 11.26 11.26
CA PHE A 106 8.89 10.82 10.12
C PHE A 106 8.41 9.39 10.33
N ASP A 107 9.30 8.47 10.76
CA ASP A 107 8.95 7.08 11.00
C ASP A 107 7.84 6.98 12.06
N LYS A 108 8.01 7.69 13.18
CA LYS A 108 7.01 7.76 14.23
C LYS A 108 5.68 8.30 13.72
N MET A 109 5.68 9.37 12.92
CA MET A 109 4.47 9.94 12.35
C MET A 109 3.73 8.96 11.46
N VAL A 110 4.43 8.21 10.59
CA VAL A 110 3.82 7.17 9.73
C VAL A 110 3.15 6.11 10.60
N LEU A 111 3.84 5.62 11.64
CA LEU A 111 3.32 4.60 12.54
C LEU A 111 2.15 5.11 13.37
N ASP A 112 2.22 6.33 13.90
CA ASP A 112 1.13 6.94 14.69
C ASP A 112 -0.12 7.12 13.82
N ILE A 113 0.03 7.54 12.55
CA ILE A 113 -1.10 7.63 11.62
C ILE A 113 -1.68 6.24 11.33
N HIS A 114 -0.84 5.23 11.05
CA HIS A 114 -1.31 3.87 10.81
C HIS A 114 -2.12 3.32 12.00
N ASN A 115 -1.58 3.48 13.20
CA ASN A 115 -2.16 2.93 14.44
C ASN A 115 -3.45 3.61 14.89
N GLN A 116 -3.85 4.75 14.29
CA GLN A 116 -5.14 5.40 14.58
C GLN A 116 -6.34 4.64 13.99
N TYR A 117 -6.10 3.72 13.06
CA TYR A 117 -7.13 3.05 12.30
C TYR A 117 -7.24 1.57 12.66
N ASP A 118 -8.45 1.01 12.47
CA ASP A 118 -8.66 -0.44 12.46
C ASP A 118 -8.15 -1.01 11.13
N ASN A 119 -6.96 -1.63 11.18
CA ASN A 119 -6.25 -2.10 10.00
C ASN A 119 -6.35 -3.62 9.84
N LEU A 120 -6.68 -4.07 8.63
CA LEU A 120 -6.41 -5.42 8.14
C LEU A 120 -5.24 -5.35 7.16
N ASN A 121 -4.08 -5.83 7.59
CA ASN A 121 -2.87 -5.82 6.78
C ASN A 121 -2.71 -7.17 6.07
N ILE A 122 -2.61 -7.15 4.75
CA ILE A 122 -2.49 -8.32 3.89
C ILE A 122 -1.18 -8.24 3.13
N LEU A 123 -0.26 -9.14 3.42
CA LEU A 123 0.98 -9.30 2.68
C LEU A 123 0.74 -10.29 1.53
N LEU A 124 0.79 -9.79 0.31
CA LEU A 124 0.65 -10.57 -0.90
C LEU A 124 2.00 -11.23 -1.23
N LYS A 125 1.97 -12.53 -1.51
CA LYS A 125 3.16 -13.29 -1.95
C LYS A 125 3.01 -13.65 -3.42
N ARG A 126 4.11 -13.50 -4.18
CA ARG A 126 4.16 -13.88 -5.59
C ARG A 126 4.09 -15.39 -5.74
N THR A 127 3.30 -15.83 -6.71
CA THR A 127 3.40 -17.17 -7.28
C THR A 127 4.30 -17.17 -8.51
N GLU A 128 4.87 -18.29 -8.87
CA GLU A 128 5.71 -18.40 -10.05
C GLU A 128 4.93 -18.04 -11.32
N GLY A 129 5.46 -17.17 -12.18
CA GLY A 129 4.98 -16.94 -13.54
C GLY A 129 4.11 -15.71 -13.83
N GLY A 130 3.90 -14.80 -12.89
CA GLY A 130 2.92 -13.70 -13.02
C GLY A 130 3.47 -12.26 -13.18
N TYR A 131 4.71 -12.06 -13.65
CA TYR A 131 5.27 -10.69 -13.77
C TYR A 131 5.18 -10.16 -15.20
N ASN A 132 4.52 -8.99 -15.39
CA ASN A 132 4.48 -8.30 -16.68
C ASN A 132 5.41 -7.08 -16.64
N GLU A 133 6.50 -7.12 -17.39
CA GLU A 133 7.53 -6.06 -17.42
C GLU A 133 7.12 -4.82 -18.23
N LYS A 134 6.16 -4.93 -19.13
CA LYS A 134 5.89 -3.91 -20.18
C LYS A 134 5.39 -2.54 -19.69
N GLU A 135 5.06 -2.40 -18.38
CA GLU A 135 4.51 -1.14 -17.84
C GLU A 135 5.16 -0.77 -16.49
N ARG A 136 6.41 -1.18 -16.24
CA ARG A 136 7.03 -1.08 -14.92
C ARG A 136 8.40 -0.43 -14.97
N TYR A 137 8.68 0.40 -13.96
CA TYR A 137 10.01 1.02 -13.76
C TYR A 137 11.02 0.06 -13.11
N GLN A 138 10.55 -1.02 -12.46
CA GLN A 138 11.40 -1.99 -11.76
C GLN A 138 11.39 -3.33 -12.49
N SER A 139 12.57 -3.99 -12.50
CA SER A 139 12.73 -5.39 -12.91
C SER A 139 12.06 -6.35 -11.91
N LEU A 140 11.91 -7.61 -12.31
CA LEU A 140 11.40 -8.66 -11.40
C LEU A 140 12.31 -8.82 -10.16
N ASP A 141 13.62 -8.75 -10.31
CA ASP A 141 14.56 -8.90 -9.20
C ASP A 141 14.49 -7.72 -8.23
N GLU A 142 14.41 -6.48 -8.72
CA GLU A 142 14.16 -5.30 -7.89
C GLU A 142 12.83 -5.40 -7.15
N SER A 143 11.80 -5.93 -7.80
CA SER A 143 10.49 -6.14 -7.18
C SER A 143 10.52 -7.18 -6.07
N LYS A 144 11.31 -8.26 -6.20
CA LYS A 144 11.52 -9.26 -5.14
C LYS A 144 12.30 -8.70 -3.95
N ILE A 145 13.29 -7.84 -4.20
CA ILE A 145 14.00 -7.13 -3.13
C ILE A 145 13.02 -6.27 -2.35
N LEU A 146 12.14 -5.54 -3.04
CA LEU A 146 11.11 -4.73 -2.39
C LEU A 146 10.09 -5.57 -1.62
N ASP A 147 9.69 -6.74 -2.10
CA ASP A 147 8.83 -7.65 -1.35
C ASP A 147 9.44 -8.00 0.02
N ASN A 148 10.75 -8.31 0.06
CA ASN A 148 11.47 -8.61 1.30
C ASN A 148 11.59 -7.37 2.21
N GLU A 149 11.89 -6.19 1.67
CA GLU A 149 11.99 -4.95 2.44
C GLU A 149 10.64 -4.55 3.05
N ILE A 150 9.54 -4.79 2.35
CA ILE A 150 8.18 -4.58 2.86
C ILE A 150 7.91 -5.50 4.05
N GLU A 151 8.16 -6.81 3.91
CA GLU A 151 7.95 -7.77 4.99
C GLU A 151 8.83 -7.46 6.21
N ASN A 152 10.12 -7.16 5.99
CA ASN A 152 11.04 -6.75 7.05
C ASN A 152 10.56 -5.48 7.78
N THR A 153 9.99 -4.52 7.03
CA THR A 153 9.44 -3.30 7.62
C THR A 153 8.23 -3.59 8.50
N LEU A 154 7.33 -4.49 8.09
CA LEU A 154 6.19 -4.91 8.89
C LEU A 154 6.65 -5.60 10.18
N ILE A 155 7.59 -6.55 10.08
CA ILE A 155 8.15 -7.28 11.22
C ILE A 155 8.86 -6.35 12.20
N LYS A 156 9.74 -5.49 11.69
CA LYS A 156 10.53 -4.53 12.50
C LYS A 156 9.66 -3.59 13.32
N ASN A 157 8.49 -3.22 12.79
CA ASN A 157 7.58 -2.28 13.44
C ASN A 157 6.44 -2.99 14.19
N ASN A 158 6.50 -4.32 14.38
CA ASN A 158 5.49 -5.13 15.06
C ASN A 158 4.07 -4.96 14.44
N ILE A 159 3.98 -4.77 13.13
CA ILE A 159 2.71 -4.66 12.42
C ILE A 159 2.23 -6.07 12.09
N SER A 160 1.12 -6.48 12.71
CA SER A 160 0.50 -7.78 12.43
C SER A 160 -0.07 -7.81 11.02
N TYR A 161 0.12 -8.91 10.29
CA TYR A 161 -0.40 -9.10 8.94
C TYR A 161 -0.77 -10.56 8.70
N ILE A 162 -1.61 -10.80 7.70
CA ILE A 162 -1.87 -12.12 7.13
C ILE A 162 -1.19 -12.22 5.76
N THR A 163 -0.74 -13.41 5.43
CA THR A 163 -0.09 -13.68 4.13
C THR A 163 -1.09 -14.37 3.20
N ILE A 164 -1.17 -13.90 1.95
CA ILE A 164 -1.99 -14.51 0.90
C ILE A 164 -1.14 -14.66 -0.36
N GLU A 165 -1.08 -15.88 -0.91
CA GLU A 165 -0.48 -16.12 -2.22
C GLU A 165 -1.41 -15.60 -3.31
N VAL A 166 -0.83 -14.87 -4.28
CA VAL A 166 -1.61 -14.26 -5.36
C VAL A 166 -1.98 -15.33 -6.40
N GLY A 167 -3.26 -15.43 -6.67
CA GLY A 167 -3.84 -16.35 -7.64
C GLY A 167 -5.27 -15.98 -7.98
N ASP A 168 -5.96 -16.80 -8.76
CA ASP A 168 -7.32 -16.54 -9.27
C ASP A 168 -8.35 -16.34 -8.16
N ASN A 169 -8.14 -16.93 -7.00
CA ASN A 169 -9.06 -16.86 -5.87
C ASN A 169 -8.73 -15.74 -4.86
N THR A 170 -7.62 -15.02 -5.00
CA THR A 170 -7.15 -14.02 -4.02
C THR A 170 -8.24 -13.05 -3.58
N VAL A 171 -8.98 -12.48 -4.51
CA VAL A 171 -10.07 -11.54 -4.20
C VAL A 171 -11.18 -12.22 -3.40
N ASN A 172 -11.54 -13.48 -3.75
CA ASN A 172 -12.57 -14.24 -3.02
C ASN A 172 -12.12 -14.54 -1.60
N ASP A 173 -10.87 -14.92 -1.42
CA ASP A 173 -10.34 -15.29 -0.11
C ASP A 173 -10.27 -14.07 0.80
N ILE A 174 -9.86 -12.90 0.29
CA ILE A 174 -9.93 -11.66 1.06
C ILE A 174 -11.37 -11.30 1.42
N VAL A 175 -12.32 -11.43 0.47
CA VAL A 175 -13.74 -11.15 0.77
C VAL A 175 -14.28 -12.05 1.89
N LYS A 176 -13.88 -13.32 1.97
CA LYS A 176 -14.28 -14.23 3.07
C LYS A 176 -13.75 -13.81 4.44
N LEU A 177 -12.66 -13.04 4.50
CA LEU A 177 -12.11 -12.49 5.76
C LEU A 177 -12.91 -11.27 6.24
N LEU A 178 -13.68 -10.65 5.36
CA LEU A 178 -14.37 -9.41 5.63
C LEU A 178 -15.86 -9.60 5.95
N VAL A 179 -16.45 -10.68 5.41
CA VAL A 179 -17.91 -10.92 5.43
C VAL A 179 -18.27 -12.40 5.50
#